data_e23444dccc0d3b47aa0b8aee8b141902
#
_entry.id   e23444dccc0d3b47aa0b8aee8b141902
#
_cell.length_a   1.000
_cell.length_b   1.000
_cell.length_c   1.000
_cell.angle_alpha   90.00
_cell.angle_beta   90.00
_cell.angle_gamma   90.00
#
_symmetry.space_group_name_H-M   'P 1'
#
loop_
_entity.id
_entity.type
_entity.pdbx_description
1 polymer ?
#
loop_
_entity_poly.entity_id
_entity_poly.type
_entity_poly.pdbx_seq_one_letter_code
_entity_poly.pdbx_strand_id
1 'polypeptide(L)'
;MAVARVVTFDGVTAERMQELKQRMESGEPPEGFPSSELIVLHDAAADKSLVAVIFDNEDDYKKGDEMLSAMPSDETPGQRTSVSKYDVAMRMKS
;
A
#
# COMPACT_ATOMS: atom_id res chain seq x y z
N MET A 1 -13.68 -8.03 -11.52
CA MET A 1 -12.55 -8.77 -10.90
C MET A 1 -11.72 -7.81 -10.06
N ALA A 2 -11.38 -8.20 -8.86
CA ALA A 2 -10.57 -7.34 -8.00
C ALA A 2 -9.14 -7.22 -8.54
N VAL A 3 -8.53 -6.06 -8.33
CA VAL A 3 -7.20 -5.71 -8.83
C VAL A 3 -6.34 -5.24 -7.65
N ALA A 4 -5.09 -5.68 -7.60
CA ALA A 4 -4.15 -5.29 -6.56
C ALA A 4 -3.06 -4.39 -7.11
N ARG A 5 -2.74 -3.32 -6.36
CA ARG A 5 -1.56 -2.49 -6.59
C ARG A 5 -0.51 -2.88 -5.57
N VAL A 6 0.57 -3.47 -6.04
CA VAL A 6 1.64 -3.97 -5.16
C VAL A 6 2.87 -3.09 -5.33
N VAL A 7 3.29 -2.49 -4.23
CA VAL A 7 4.42 -1.55 -4.20
C VAL A 7 5.48 -2.08 -3.25
N THR A 8 6.73 -2.08 -3.70
CA THR A 8 7.85 -2.46 -2.84
C THR A 8 8.69 -1.24 -2.48
N PHE A 9 9.22 -1.25 -1.26
CA PHE A 9 10.03 -0.16 -0.71
C PHE A 9 11.31 -0.72 -0.09
N ASP A 10 12.42 0.01 -0.26
CA ASP A 10 13.68 -0.24 0.43
C ASP A 10 13.92 0.83 1.50
N GLY A 11 14.81 0.52 2.45
CA GLY A 11 15.17 1.46 3.49
C GLY A 11 14.07 1.69 4.51
N VAL A 12 13.21 0.70 4.71
CA VAL A 12 12.10 0.78 5.67
C VAL A 12 12.55 0.18 7.00
N THR A 13 12.99 1.04 7.91
CA THR A 13 13.42 0.63 9.25
C THR A 13 12.23 0.25 10.12
N ALA A 14 12.47 -0.52 11.18
CA ALA A 14 11.43 -0.87 12.14
C ALA A 14 10.82 0.39 12.79
N GLU A 15 11.65 1.39 13.06
CA GLU A 15 11.22 2.67 13.62
C GLU A 15 10.27 3.40 12.67
N ARG A 16 10.64 3.48 11.39
CA ARG A 16 9.79 4.13 10.37
C ARG A 16 8.46 3.39 10.20
N MET A 17 8.49 2.07 10.20
CA MET A 17 7.28 1.26 10.10
C MET A 17 6.35 1.50 11.31
N GLN A 18 6.91 1.64 12.50
CA GLN A 18 6.15 1.93 13.71
C GLN A 18 5.44 3.29 13.62
N GLU A 19 6.13 4.31 13.10
CA GLU A 19 5.54 5.64 12.88
C GLU A 19 4.36 5.58 11.90
N LEU A 20 4.53 4.85 10.80
CA LEU A 20 3.47 4.68 9.81
C LEU A 20 2.27 3.95 10.38
N LYS A 21 2.52 2.90 11.15
CA LYS A 21 1.46 2.14 11.80
C LYS A 21 0.64 3.02 12.72
N GLN A 22 1.31 3.87 13.52
CA GLN A 22 0.62 4.80 14.42
C GLN A 22 -0.22 5.81 13.64
N ARG A 23 0.29 6.34 12.53
CA ARG A 23 -0.47 7.25 11.68
C ARG A 23 -1.71 6.60 11.08
N MET A 24 -1.58 5.35 10.63
CA MET A 24 -2.69 4.62 10.02
C MET A 24 -3.76 4.24 11.05
N GLU A 25 -3.37 3.93 12.27
CA GLU A 25 -4.30 3.60 13.35
C GLU A 25 -5.05 4.82 13.88
N SER A 26 -4.42 5.99 13.87
CA SER A 26 -4.99 7.22 14.42
C SER A 26 -5.62 8.12 13.35
N GLY A 27 -5.26 7.93 12.08
CA GLY A 27 -5.74 8.75 10.98
C GLY A 27 -6.92 8.13 10.25
N GLU A 28 -7.72 8.97 9.61
CA GLU A 28 -8.77 8.52 8.72
C GLU A 28 -8.20 8.31 7.33
N PRO A 29 -8.70 7.33 6.56
CA PRO A 29 -8.29 7.18 5.17
C PRO A 29 -8.68 8.44 4.36
N PRO A 30 -7.93 8.76 3.29
CA PRO A 30 -8.27 9.89 2.43
C PRO A 30 -9.70 9.78 1.93
N GLU A 31 -10.43 10.88 1.96
CA GLU A 31 -11.80 10.93 1.46
C GLU A 31 -11.84 10.56 -0.02
N GLY A 32 -12.74 9.66 -0.37
CA GLY A 32 -12.89 9.21 -1.74
C GLY A 32 -11.86 8.20 -2.22
N PHE A 33 -11.01 7.69 -1.33
CA PHE A 33 -10.05 6.65 -1.69
C PHE A 33 -10.76 5.31 -1.86
N PRO A 34 -10.71 4.71 -3.05
CA PRO A 34 -11.62 3.62 -3.40
C PRO A 34 -11.13 2.22 -3.03
N SER A 35 -10.16 2.07 -2.15
CA SER A 35 -9.63 0.73 -1.80
C SER A 35 -10.61 -0.07 -0.95
N SER A 36 -10.66 -1.38 -1.19
CA SER A 36 -11.43 -2.30 -0.36
C SER A 36 -10.59 -2.91 0.76
N GLU A 37 -9.27 -2.97 0.59
CA GLU A 37 -8.37 -3.55 1.59
C GLU A 37 -6.96 -3.01 1.40
N LEU A 38 -6.24 -2.86 2.50
CA LEU A 38 -4.83 -2.45 2.50
C LEU A 38 -4.04 -3.43 3.37
N ILE A 39 -2.97 -3.99 2.82
CA ILE A 39 -2.08 -4.90 3.54
C ILE A 39 -0.67 -4.35 3.47
N VAL A 40 -0.03 -4.19 4.63
CA VAL A 40 1.36 -3.75 4.72
C VAL A 40 2.18 -4.88 5.33
N LEU A 41 3.19 -5.33 4.59
CA LEU A 41 4.12 -6.36 5.04
C LEU A 41 5.48 -5.71 5.27
N HIS A 42 6.19 -6.16 6.29
CA HIS A 42 7.50 -5.61 6.65
C HIS A 42 8.50 -6.72 6.92
N ASP A 43 9.67 -6.62 6.27
CA ASP A 43 10.82 -7.47 6.52
C ASP A 43 11.84 -6.64 7.30
N ALA A 44 11.82 -6.75 8.62
CA ALA A 44 12.68 -5.95 9.50
C ALA A 44 14.15 -6.28 9.32
N ALA A 45 14.49 -7.53 8.99
CA ALA A 45 15.87 -7.93 8.81
C ALA A 45 16.51 -7.32 7.56
N ALA A 46 15.71 -7.09 6.50
CA ALA A 46 16.19 -6.54 5.24
C ALA A 46 15.83 -5.06 5.07
N ASP A 47 15.14 -4.45 6.04
CA ASP A 47 14.61 -3.08 5.96
C ASP A 47 13.76 -2.84 4.70
N LYS A 48 12.93 -3.81 4.36
CA LYS A 48 12.07 -3.77 3.18
C LYS A 48 10.60 -3.88 3.55
N SER A 49 9.76 -3.27 2.73
CA SER A 49 8.31 -3.36 2.91
C SER A 49 7.62 -3.60 1.58
N LEU A 50 6.47 -4.27 1.66
CA LEU A 50 5.58 -4.46 0.53
C LEU A 50 4.19 -3.99 0.96
N VAL A 51 3.57 -3.16 0.12
CA VAL A 51 2.22 -2.66 0.36
C VAL A 51 1.31 -3.15 -0.75
N ALA A 52 0.27 -3.90 -0.39
CA ALA A 52 -0.73 -4.36 -1.33
C ALA A 52 -2.04 -3.63 -1.06
N VAL A 53 -2.54 -2.92 -2.07
CA VAL A 53 -3.83 -2.21 -2.01
C VAL A 53 -4.78 -2.91 -2.95
N ILE A 54 -5.91 -3.37 -2.43
CA ILE A 54 -6.91 -4.12 -3.20
C ILE A 54 -8.05 -3.19 -3.60
N PHE A 55 -8.42 -3.24 -4.87
CA PHE A 55 -9.53 -2.47 -5.44
C PHE A 55 -10.56 -3.45 -6.04
N ASP A 56 -11.82 -3.09 -5.99
CA ASP A 56 -12.90 -3.96 -6.47
C ASP A 56 -12.94 -4.10 -7.99
N ASN A 57 -12.43 -3.09 -8.71
CA ASN A 57 -12.47 -3.04 -10.17
C ASN A 57 -11.33 -2.16 -10.73
N GLU A 58 -11.21 -2.16 -12.05
CA GLU A 58 -10.18 -1.39 -12.75
C GLU A 58 -10.34 0.13 -12.63
N ASP A 59 -11.55 0.62 -12.60
CA ASP A 59 -11.81 2.06 -12.48
C ASP A 59 -11.34 2.57 -11.12
N ASP A 60 -11.64 1.83 -10.06
CA ASP A 60 -11.17 2.14 -8.71
C ASP A 60 -9.64 2.05 -8.62
N TYR A 61 -9.04 1.07 -9.29
CA TYR A 61 -7.58 0.95 -9.37
C TYR A 61 -6.95 2.21 -9.98
N LYS A 62 -7.45 2.67 -11.11
CA LYS A 62 -6.91 3.87 -11.79
C LYS A 62 -7.00 5.09 -10.89
N LYS A 63 -8.12 5.28 -10.23
CA LYS A 63 -8.33 6.42 -9.33
C LYS A 63 -7.38 6.35 -8.13
N GLY A 64 -7.27 5.18 -7.50
CA GLY A 64 -6.38 4.98 -6.36
C GLY A 64 -4.90 5.12 -6.74
N ASP A 65 -4.52 4.61 -7.91
CA ASP A 65 -3.16 4.71 -8.42
C ASP A 65 -2.75 6.17 -8.63
N GLU A 66 -3.64 6.99 -9.20
CA GLU A 66 -3.38 8.42 -9.36
C GLU A 66 -3.19 9.11 -8.01
N MET A 67 -4.03 8.80 -7.02
CA MET A 67 -3.93 9.38 -5.69
C MET A 67 -2.63 8.99 -4.99
N LEU A 68 -2.25 7.72 -5.08
CA LEU A 68 -1.02 7.22 -4.44
C LEU A 68 0.24 7.70 -5.14
N SER A 69 0.21 7.83 -6.47
CA SER A 69 1.35 8.33 -7.23
C SER A 69 1.62 9.82 -6.96
N ALA A 70 0.61 10.55 -6.53
CA ALA A 70 0.75 11.97 -6.18
C ALA A 70 1.23 12.19 -4.74
N MET A 71 1.37 11.14 -3.93
CA MET A 71 1.82 11.27 -2.54
C MET A 71 3.27 11.75 -2.45
N PRO A 72 3.57 12.71 -1.55
CA PRO A 72 4.95 13.11 -1.30
C PRO A 72 5.80 11.97 -0.76
N SER A 73 7.11 12.00 -1.03
CA SER A 73 8.02 10.94 -0.61
C SER A 73 8.14 10.79 0.90
N ASP A 74 7.86 11.84 1.67
CA ASP A 74 7.89 11.78 3.14
C ASP A 74 6.66 11.07 3.74
N GLU A 75 5.64 10.81 2.94
CA GLU A 75 4.46 10.02 3.36
C GLU A 75 4.60 8.54 3.02
N THR A 76 5.67 8.14 2.33
CA THR A 76 5.94 6.74 2.02
C THR A 76 6.83 6.11 3.09
N PRO A 77 6.77 4.75 3.26
CA PRO A 77 7.59 4.09 4.29
C PRO A 77 9.09 4.14 4.02
N GLY A 78 9.47 4.28 2.75
CA GLY A 78 10.87 4.32 2.36
C GLY A 78 10.99 4.68 0.89
N GLN A 79 12.07 4.23 0.25
CA GLN A 79 12.28 4.46 -1.17
C GLN A 79 11.49 3.44 -1.98
N ARG A 80 10.58 3.91 -2.83
CA ARG A 80 9.78 3.05 -3.70
C ARG A 80 10.67 2.44 -4.79
N THR A 81 10.68 1.11 -4.87
CA THR A 81 11.52 0.38 -5.83
C THR A 81 10.72 -0.19 -7.00
N SER A 82 9.45 -0.52 -6.78
CA SER A 82 8.60 -1.01 -7.88
C SER A 82 7.12 -0.77 -7.57
N VAL A 83 6.34 -0.65 -8.64
CA VAL A 83 4.87 -0.61 -8.58
C VAL A 83 4.37 -1.60 -9.60
N SER A 84 3.59 -2.59 -9.16
CA SER A 84 3.08 -3.64 -10.03
C SER A 84 1.57 -3.79 -9.86
N LYS A 85 0.92 -4.18 -10.95
CA LYS A 85 -0.51 -4.43 -10.99
C LYS A 85 -0.75 -5.93 -11.14
N TYR A 86 -1.61 -6.47 -10.30
CA TYR A 86 -1.99 -7.89 -10.35
C TYR A 86 -3.50 -8.03 -10.30
N ASP A 87 -4.01 -9.01 -11.02
CA ASP A 87 -5.39 -9.43 -10.81
C ASP A 87 -5.45 -10.31 -9.55
N VAL A 88 -6.48 -10.14 -8.75
CA VAL A 88 -6.67 -10.99 -7.57
C VAL A 88 -7.29 -12.30 -8.05
N ALA A 89 -6.45 -13.30 -8.25
CA ALA A 89 -6.89 -14.61 -8.77
C ALA A 89 -7.66 -15.42 -7.74
N MET A 90 -7.29 -15.27 -6.47
CA MET A 90 -7.93 -16.01 -5.38
C MET A 90 -7.80 -15.25 -4.08
N ARG A 91 -8.86 -15.25 -3.28
CA ARG A 91 -8.90 -14.58 -1.98
C ARG A 91 -9.68 -15.46 -1.02
N MET A 92 -9.00 -15.95 -0.01
CA MET A 92 -9.61 -16.86 0.98
C MET A 92 -9.49 -16.25 2.38
N LYS A 93 -10.56 -16.36 3.15
CA LYS A 93 -10.54 -15.97 4.57
C LYS A 93 -10.48 -17.25 5.40
N SER A 94 -9.61 -17.25 6.37
CA SER A 94 -9.51 -18.35 7.32
C SER A 94 -10.38 -18.10 8.55
#